data_01aebb433303a460f3b3b85262473b4f
#
_entry.id   01aebb433303a460f3b3b85262473b4f
#
_cell.length_a   1.000
_cell.length_b   1.000
_cell.length_c   1.000
_cell.angle_alpha   90.00
_cell.angle_beta   90.00
_cell.angle_gamma   90.00
#
_symmetry.space_group_name_H-M   'P 1'
#
loop_
_entity.id
_entity.type
_entity.pdbx_description
1 polymer ?
#
loop_
_entity_poly.entity_id
_entity_poly.type
_entity_poly.pdbx_seq_one_letter_code
_entity_poly.pdbx_strand_id
1 'polypeptide(L)'
;MKIVRSQQMNIKVTKAQATMLEDTLSQYRGMVRALMLLINAQWKTLQYCKEKDVVRSVEALMHPTKKRPLVKHHYFQSRFFKFPSYLRRVAINHAYGQVSSFQTRYDDWLINGYREKRIKVKVQYPKNGEQKYRWEVKLLRKKPPTLNCVTNAFPSLYGGQCIRYAKDRQSAEIKVFHRNDWVWTRVELLGKARFDGLLLSPSLVQRNKRFYLSEPVKSDIQLKSKQRFSGKVLAVDSGINTTAVCAVVDKDGTVHDRFFIDRSDKDRENKRCARIAKAARQYTRHNHKSKKTHKLPAGFCAHDYERLRHLASNQAHHISKQIIQLALNHECDAIVFEDLKGWKPKAGRKGGQTKQNFHRWHHRMLHDRVKSKAEEKGLRFIDVFARGTSSEAHDGSGKVVRDKDNYSLCTLQSKNSKGQNKRYHADLNASYNIAARGILKLYHPEFCKLLWDALKRKSSGITRTPWILATLWNRNAIEEQLRQESATQCPA
;
A
#
# COMPACT_ATOMS: atom_id res chain seq x y z
N MET A 1 -10.47 -19.62 2.49
CA MET A 1 -9.92 -18.33 2.97
C MET A 1 -11.02 -17.26 2.88
N LYS A 2 -11.23 -16.49 3.98
CA LYS A 2 -12.25 -15.43 3.98
C LYS A 2 -11.64 -14.13 3.53
N ILE A 3 -12.20 -13.53 2.47
CA ILE A 3 -11.75 -12.24 1.90
C ILE A 3 -12.91 -11.26 1.92
N VAL A 4 -12.61 -10.00 2.24
CA VAL A 4 -13.56 -8.89 2.14
C VAL A 4 -13.14 -7.98 0.99
N ARG A 5 -14.04 -7.80 0.03
CA ARG A 5 -13.84 -6.93 -1.14
C ARG A 5 -14.94 -5.91 -1.20
N SER A 6 -14.63 -4.67 -1.59
CA SER A 6 -15.61 -3.62 -1.71
C SER A 6 -15.97 -3.35 -3.18
N GLN A 7 -17.25 -3.26 -3.44
CA GLN A 7 -17.81 -2.78 -4.71
C GLN A 7 -18.46 -1.41 -4.51
N GLN A 8 -18.58 -0.64 -5.58
CA GLN A 8 -19.25 0.66 -5.54
C GLN A 8 -20.55 0.60 -6.33
N MET A 9 -21.64 0.94 -5.68
CA MET A 9 -22.95 1.13 -6.29
C MET A 9 -23.24 2.61 -6.38
N ASN A 10 -23.52 3.14 -7.56
CA ASN A 10 -23.90 4.54 -7.72
C ASN A 10 -25.29 4.76 -7.16
N ILE A 11 -25.50 5.90 -6.51
CA ILE A 11 -26.84 6.31 -6.04
C ILE A 11 -27.36 7.38 -6.99
N LYS A 12 -28.51 7.11 -7.62
CA LYS A 12 -29.24 8.13 -8.36
C LYS A 12 -30.11 8.90 -7.39
N VAL A 13 -29.93 10.22 -7.34
CA VAL A 13 -30.60 11.10 -6.39
C VAL A 13 -31.23 12.30 -7.09
N THR A 14 -32.37 12.73 -6.59
CA THR A 14 -32.94 14.04 -6.89
C THR A 14 -32.16 15.15 -6.18
N LYS A 15 -32.36 16.41 -6.55
CA LYS A 15 -31.70 17.54 -5.89
C LYS A 15 -32.01 17.59 -4.39
N ALA A 16 -33.25 17.33 -4.00
CA ALA A 16 -33.67 17.30 -2.59
C ALA A 16 -32.97 16.17 -1.82
N GLN A 17 -32.94 14.97 -2.39
CA GLN A 17 -32.23 13.84 -1.77
C GLN A 17 -30.72 14.09 -1.65
N ALA A 18 -30.10 14.74 -2.63
CA ALA A 18 -28.69 15.11 -2.57
C ALA A 18 -28.41 16.02 -1.37
N THR A 19 -29.25 17.03 -1.13
CA THR A 19 -29.14 17.91 0.04
C THR A 19 -29.27 17.11 1.34
N MET A 20 -30.26 16.22 1.45
CA MET A 20 -30.44 15.38 2.65
C MET A 20 -29.20 14.50 2.92
N LEU A 21 -28.58 13.94 1.89
CA LEU A 21 -27.37 13.13 2.02
C LEU A 21 -26.17 13.99 2.41
N GLU A 22 -26.04 15.21 1.87
CA GLU A 22 -24.98 16.17 2.25
C GLU A 22 -25.12 16.60 3.71
N ASP A 23 -26.32 16.92 4.16
CA ASP A 23 -26.63 17.26 5.56
C ASP A 23 -26.30 16.09 6.49
N THR A 24 -26.65 14.87 6.08
CA THR A 24 -26.30 13.63 6.81
C THR A 24 -24.80 13.48 6.97
N LEU A 25 -24.03 13.67 5.89
CA LEU A 25 -22.57 13.61 5.94
C LEU A 25 -21.98 14.74 6.80
N SER A 26 -22.56 15.94 6.74
CA SER A 26 -22.15 17.08 7.55
C SER A 26 -22.38 16.82 9.04
N GLN A 27 -23.56 16.34 9.43
CA GLN A 27 -23.89 15.96 10.79
C GLN A 27 -22.98 14.84 11.31
N TYR A 28 -22.76 13.80 10.50
CA TYR A 28 -21.87 12.71 10.85
C TYR A 28 -20.43 13.18 11.09
N ARG A 29 -19.88 14.00 10.20
CA ARG A 29 -18.54 14.58 10.34
C ARG A 29 -18.44 15.53 11.53
N GLY A 30 -19.51 16.27 11.82
CA GLY A 30 -19.64 17.09 13.02
C GLY A 30 -19.53 16.25 14.30
N MET A 31 -20.25 15.13 14.36
CA MET A 31 -20.17 14.17 15.46
C MET A 31 -18.76 13.59 15.61
N VAL A 32 -18.14 13.13 14.52
CA VAL A 32 -16.75 12.59 14.56
C VAL A 32 -15.78 13.64 15.09
N ARG A 33 -15.86 14.88 14.64
CA ARG A 33 -15.00 15.98 15.14
C ARG A 33 -15.15 16.21 16.64
N ALA A 34 -16.39 16.30 17.12
CA ALA A 34 -16.65 16.47 18.54
C ALA A 34 -16.13 15.29 19.38
N LEU A 35 -16.32 14.08 18.88
CA LEU A 35 -15.80 12.86 19.51
C LEU A 35 -14.26 12.80 19.51
N MET A 36 -13.60 13.28 18.47
CA MET A 36 -12.12 13.34 18.44
C MET A 36 -11.59 14.24 19.57
N LEU A 37 -12.22 15.39 19.80
CA LEU A 37 -11.84 16.30 20.89
C LEU A 37 -12.09 15.65 22.24
N LEU A 38 -13.25 15.03 22.44
CA LEU A 38 -13.59 14.32 23.67
C LEU A 38 -12.59 13.20 23.95
N ILE A 39 -12.36 12.32 22.97
CA ILE A 39 -11.49 11.15 23.12
C ILE A 39 -10.05 11.59 23.37
N ASN A 40 -9.57 12.63 22.69
CA ASN A 40 -8.24 13.16 22.91
C ASN A 40 -8.09 13.72 24.34
N ALA A 41 -9.09 14.44 24.85
CA ALA A 41 -9.09 14.96 26.22
C ALA A 41 -9.10 13.83 27.29
N GLN A 42 -9.72 12.69 26.98
CA GLN A 42 -9.82 11.52 27.86
C GLN A 42 -8.82 10.41 27.49
N TRP A 43 -7.82 10.69 26.67
CA TRP A 43 -6.91 9.67 26.12
C TRP A 43 -6.19 8.89 27.20
N LYS A 44 -5.74 9.55 28.28
CA LYS A 44 -5.05 8.87 29.40
C LYS A 44 -5.81 7.68 29.96
N THR A 45 -7.15 7.73 29.94
CA THR A 45 -8.02 6.65 30.41
C THR A 45 -8.39 5.70 29.28
N LEU A 46 -8.74 6.24 28.09
CA LEU A 46 -9.27 5.45 26.99
C LEU A 46 -8.22 4.60 26.28
N GLN A 47 -6.94 4.94 26.31
CA GLN A 47 -5.87 4.16 25.70
C GLN A 47 -5.74 2.71 26.26
N TYR A 48 -6.15 2.49 27.50
CA TYR A 48 -6.11 1.18 28.15
C TYR A 48 -7.39 0.37 27.95
N CYS A 49 -8.42 0.94 27.32
CA CYS A 49 -9.65 0.22 27.01
C CYS A 49 -9.42 -0.84 25.95
N LYS A 50 -9.96 -2.03 26.17
CA LYS A 50 -10.03 -3.04 25.10
C LYS A 50 -10.90 -2.50 23.95
N GLU A 51 -10.57 -2.82 22.71
CA GLU A 51 -11.25 -2.31 21.51
C GLU A 51 -12.78 -2.46 21.59
N LYS A 52 -13.28 -3.60 22.09
CA LYS A 52 -14.70 -3.87 22.30
C LYS A 52 -15.38 -2.96 23.33
N ASP A 53 -14.65 -2.39 24.27
CA ASP A 53 -15.17 -1.60 25.36
C ASP A 53 -15.09 -0.09 25.10
N VAL A 54 -14.33 0.36 24.09
CA VAL A 54 -14.16 1.76 23.74
C VAL A 54 -15.50 2.46 23.50
N VAL A 55 -16.36 1.84 22.71
CA VAL A 55 -17.69 2.42 22.39
C VAL A 55 -18.50 2.66 23.66
N ARG A 56 -18.54 1.64 24.55
CA ARG A 56 -19.26 1.70 25.83
C ARG A 56 -18.69 2.80 26.74
N SER A 57 -17.36 2.88 26.83
CA SER A 57 -16.67 3.89 27.66
C SER A 57 -16.95 5.31 27.16
N VAL A 58 -16.90 5.56 25.87
CA VAL A 58 -17.18 6.87 25.27
C VAL A 58 -18.68 7.20 25.38
N GLU A 59 -19.58 6.27 25.09
CA GLU A 59 -21.03 6.49 25.29
C GLU A 59 -21.35 6.81 26.77
N ALA A 60 -20.60 6.25 27.72
CA ALA A 60 -20.78 6.56 29.13
C ALA A 60 -20.54 8.04 29.45
N LEU A 61 -19.71 8.73 28.71
CA LEU A 61 -19.35 10.14 28.92
C LEU A 61 -20.35 11.12 28.31
N MET A 62 -21.13 10.71 27.28
CA MET A 62 -21.89 11.62 26.45
C MET A 62 -23.36 11.25 26.24
N HIS A 63 -23.73 10.00 26.48
CA HIS A 63 -25.10 9.51 26.20
C HIS A 63 -25.79 9.04 27.47
N PRO A 64 -26.88 9.73 27.91
CA PRO A 64 -27.65 9.32 29.08
C PRO A 64 -28.47 8.06 28.79
N THR A 65 -28.66 7.28 29.83
CA THR A 65 -29.53 6.09 29.81
C THR A 65 -30.44 6.11 31.05
N LYS A 66 -31.47 5.28 31.06
CA LYS A 66 -32.35 5.15 32.26
C LYS A 66 -31.53 4.85 33.53
N LYS A 67 -30.48 4.01 33.42
CA LYS A 67 -29.59 3.67 34.54
C LYS A 67 -28.50 4.73 34.83
N ARG A 68 -28.26 5.66 33.93
CA ARG A 68 -27.28 6.73 34.04
C ARG A 68 -27.84 7.99 33.37
N PRO A 69 -28.73 8.73 34.04
CA PRO A 69 -29.37 9.92 33.49
C PRO A 69 -28.41 11.10 33.36
N LEU A 70 -27.39 11.19 34.23
CA LEU A 70 -26.39 12.25 34.20
C LEU A 70 -25.16 11.80 33.42
N VAL A 71 -24.67 12.65 32.52
CA VAL A 71 -23.48 12.45 31.72
C VAL A 71 -22.55 13.65 31.80
N LYS A 72 -21.26 13.44 31.69
CA LYS A 72 -20.24 14.50 31.80
C LYS A 72 -20.34 15.54 30.68
N HIS A 73 -20.77 15.13 29.47
CA HIS A 73 -20.82 16.00 28.30
C HIS A 73 -22.23 16.12 27.72
N HIS A 74 -23.06 16.91 28.37
CA HIS A 74 -24.48 17.14 27.97
C HIS A 74 -24.64 17.75 26.59
N TYR A 75 -23.69 18.57 26.16
CA TYR A 75 -23.70 19.25 24.88
C TYR A 75 -23.98 18.32 23.67
N PHE A 76 -23.60 17.05 23.74
CA PHE A 76 -23.88 16.10 22.66
C PHE A 76 -25.36 15.85 22.44
N GLN A 77 -26.19 15.98 23.46
CA GLN A 77 -27.64 15.78 23.35
C GLN A 77 -28.30 16.92 22.59
N SER A 78 -27.94 18.16 22.90
CA SER A 78 -28.49 19.36 22.24
C SER A 78 -27.96 19.49 20.81
N ARG A 79 -26.63 19.31 20.63
CA ARG A 79 -25.95 19.48 19.33
C ARG A 79 -26.31 18.40 18.32
N PHE A 80 -26.51 17.16 18.79
CA PHE A 80 -26.77 15.98 17.96
C PHE A 80 -28.06 15.30 18.40
N PHE A 81 -29.14 16.07 18.41
CA PHE A 81 -30.45 15.60 18.80
C PHE A 81 -30.91 14.40 17.96
N LYS A 82 -31.45 13.37 18.61
CA LYS A 82 -31.94 12.12 18.00
C LYS A 82 -30.90 11.38 17.10
N PHE A 83 -29.61 11.63 17.27
CA PHE A 83 -28.58 11.00 16.43
C PHE A 83 -28.65 9.47 16.55
N PRO A 84 -28.77 8.73 15.41
CA PRO A 84 -28.98 7.28 15.44
C PRO A 84 -27.85 6.55 16.17
N SER A 85 -28.19 5.60 17.03
CA SER A 85 -27.24 4.90 17.91
C SER A 85 -26.16 4.17 17.13
N TYR A 86 -26.50 3.52 16.01
CA TYR A 86 -25.52 2.81 15.19
C TYR A 86 -24.57 3.76 14.47
N LEU A 87 -25.04 4.91 13.96
CA LEU A 87 -24.16 5.94 13.38
C LEU A 87 -23.24 6.56 14.44
N ARG A 88 -23.74 6.74 15.67
CA ARG A 88 -22.95 7.21 16.81
C ARG A 88 -21.81 6.24 17.14
N ARG A 89 -22.09 4.93 17.22
CA ARG A 89 -21.06 3.90 17.47
C ARG A 89 -19.99 3.88 16.39
N VAL A 90 -20.38 3.97 15.12
CA VAL A 90 -19.43 4.08 14.01
C VAL A 90 -18.61 5.37 14.11
N ALA A 91 -19.22 6.50 14.46
CA ALA A 91 -18.52 7.76 14.66
C ALA A 91 -17.50 7.70 15.81
N ILE A 92 -17.82 7.00 16.90
CA ILE A 92 -16.88 6.75 18.01
C ILE A 92 -15.67 5.96 17.52
N ASN A 93 -15.87 4.86 16.80
CA ASN A 93 -14.79 4.05 16.27
C ASN A 93 -13.91 4.84 15.29
N HIS A 94 -14.50 5.65 14.39
CA HIS A 94 -13.75 6.53 13.51
C HIS A 94 -12.91 7.55 14.28
N ALA A 95 -13.52 8.21 15.27
CA ALA A 95 -12.84 9.23 16.09
C ALA A 95 -11.69 8.59 16.90
N TYR A 96 -11.95 7.45 17.52
CA TYR A 96 -10.93 6.71 18.29
C TYR A 96 -9.74 6.32 17.42
N GLY A 97 -9.97 5.74 16.23
CA GLY A 97 -8.90 5.35 15.33
C GLY A 97 -8.03 6.55 14.88
N GLN A 98 -8.66 7.72 14.64
CA GLN A 98 -7.93 8.93 14.27
C GLN A 98 -7.11 9.49 15.44
N VAL A 99 -7.64 9.50 16.65
CA VAL A 99 -6.93 9.95 17.86
C VAL A 99 -5.81 8.99 18.20
N SER A 100 -6.05 7.67 18.17
CA SER A 100 -5.02 6.66 18.39
C SER A 100 -3.84 6.82 17.42
N SER A 101 -4.13 6.98 16.14
CA SER A 101 -3.09 7.25 15.13
C SER A 101 -2.35 8.57 15.36
N PHE A 102 -3.02 9.60 15.87
CA PHE A 102 -2.38 10.86 16.26
C PHE A 102 -1.47 10.65 17.46
N GLN A 103 -1.92 9.97 18.51
CA GLN A 103 -1.13 9.71 19.73
C GLN A 103 0.13 8.90 19.42
N THR A 104 0.01 7.82 18.63
CA THR A 104 1.19 7.05 18.17
C THR A 104 2.24 7.94 17.48
N ARG A 105 1.79 8.88 16.62
CA ARG A 105 2.71 9.83 15.98
C ARG A 105 3.29 10.87 16.95
N TYR A 106 2.53 11.22 17.95
CA TYR A 106 2.97 12.14 18.98
C TYR A 106 4.02 11.48 19.88
N ASP A 107 3.82 10.23 20.27
CA ASP A 107 4.77 9.45 21.06
C ASP A 107 6.07 9.19 20.27
N ASP A 108 5.95 8.83 18.97
CA ASP A 108 7.12 8.73 18.10
C ASP A 108 7.87 10.08 17.98
N TRP A 109 7.14 11.20 17.92
CA TRP A 109 7.76 12.52 17.92
C TRP A 109 8.45 12.85 19.24
N LEU A 110 7.92 12.43 20.37
CA LEU A 110 8.58 12.62 21.67
C LEU A 110 9.95 11.93 21.70
N ILE A 111 10.05 10.73 21.14
CA ILE A 111 11.29 9.92 21.13
C ILE A 111 12.20 10.32 19.96
N ASN A 112 11.67 10.41 18.75
CA ASN A 112 12.42 10.52 17.48
C ASN A 112 12.25 11.89 16.79
N GLY A 113 11.66 12.87 17.47
CA GLY A 113 11.28 14.16 16.89
C GLY A 113 12.43 15.10 16.53
N TYR A 114 13.65 14.59 16.39
CA TYR A 114 14.83 15.37 16.01
C TYR A 114 15.17 15.20 14.54
N ARG A 115 15.84 16.20 13.97
CA ARG A 115 16.45 16.17 12.65
C ARG A 115 17.84 16.76 12.70
N GLU A 116 18.75 16.16 12.01
CA GLU A 116 20.08 16.71 11.77
C GLU A 116 20.01 17.89 10.79
N LYS A 117 20.62 18.98 11.15
CA LYS A 117 20.85 20.12 10.26
C LYS A 117 22.33 20.46 10.27
N ARG A 118 22.95 20.39 9.09
CA ARG A 118 24.32 20.89 8.91
C ARG A 118 24.28 22.41 8.92
N ILE A 119 25.04 23.01 9.80
CA ILE A 119 25.22 24.47 9.91
C ILE A 119 26.67 24.81 9.69
N LYS A 120 26.93 25.93 9.01
CA LYS A 120 28.27 26.50 8.90
C LYS A 120 28.53 27.31 10.17
N VAL A 121 29.55 26.94 10.93
CA VAL A 121 30.00 27.69 12.12
C VAL A 121 31.29 28.40 11.75
N LYS A 122 31.37 29.68 12.06
CA LYS A 122 32.60 30.44 11.92
C LYS A 122 33.61 30.00 12.98
N VAL A 123 34.79 29.60 12.52
CA VAL A 123 35.91 29.31 13.41
C VAL A 123 36.86 30.49 13.34
N GLN A 124 37.01 31.21 14.44
CA GLN A 124 38.01 32.26 14.52
C GLN A 124 39.40 31.63 14.75
N TYR A 125 40.30 31.84 13.80
CA TYR A 125 41.71 31.52 13.98
C TYR A 125 42.48 32.82 14.31
N PRO A 126 43.18 32.89 15.45
CA PRO A 126 43.75 34.15 15.95
C PRO A 126 44.94 34.72 15.15
N LYS A 127 45.50 33.99 14.20
CA LYS A 127 46.78 34.38 13.58
C LYS A 127 46.74 34.96 12.16
N ASN A 128 45.71 34.79 11.36
CA ASN A 128 45.79 35.22 9.94
C ASN A 128 44.53 35.89 9.37
N GLY A 129 43.59 36.36 10.18
CA GLY A 129 42.45 37.17 9.68
C GLY A 129 41.45 36.48 8.70
N GLU A 130 41.78 35.30 8.19
CA GLU A 130 40.91 34.56 7.30
C GLU A 130 39.75 33.87 8.01
N GLN A 131 38.51 34.17 7.61
CA GLN A 131 37.32 33.52 8.12
C GLN A 131 37.23 32.10 7.62
N LYS A 132 37.59 31.09 8.40
CA LYS A 132 37.34 29.68 8.08
C LYS A 132 36.01 29.22 8.65
N TYR A 133 35.30 28.37 7.92
CA TYR A 133 34.01 27.80 8.33
C TYR A 133 34.16 26.31 8.54
N ARG A 134 33.60 25.78 9.65
CA ARG A 134 33.46 24.37 9.93
C ARG A 134 31.98 23.97 9.77
N TRP A 135 31.72 22.78 9.23
CA TRP A 135 30.38 22.23 9.19
C TRP A 135 30.13 21.44 10.47
N GLU A 136 29.12 21.83 11.21
CA GLU A 136 28.66 21.13 12.40
C GLU A 136 27.26 20.56 12.16
N VAL A 137 26.98 19.41 12.79
CA VAL A 137 25.67 18.80 12.80
C VAL A 137 24.94 19.23 14.05
N LYS A 138 23.89 20.04 13.90
CA LYS A 138 23.01 20.42 15.00
C LYS A 138 21.71 19.63 14.95
N LEU A 139 21.33 19.02 16.07
CA LEU A 139 20.03 18.39 16.23
C LEU A 139 18.97 19.45 16.50
N LEU A 140 18.01 19.55 15.58
CA LEU A 140 16.87 20.46 15.73
C LEU A 140 15.59 19.66 15.96
N ARG A 141 14.80 20.08 16.94
CA ARG A 141 13.50 19.46 17.20
C ARG A 141 12.52 19.80 16.06
N LYS A 142 11.84 18.81 15.53
CA LYS A 142 10.76 18.99 14.56
C LYS A 142 9.54 19.60 15.24
N LYS A 143 8.68 20.27 14.50
CA LYS A 143 7.37 20.70 15.01
C LYS A 143 6.56 19.48 15.47
N PRO A 144 5.85 19.55 16.61
CA PRO A 144 5.02 18.47 17.07
C PRO A 144 3.89 18.18 16.06
N PRO A 145 3.45 16.95 15.93
CA PRO A 145 2.22 16.66 15.20
C PRO A 145 1.02 17.30 15.90
N THR A 146 0.04 17.72 15.15
CA THR A 146 -1.22 18.27 15.65
C THR A 146 -2.37 17.35 15.30
N LEU A 147 -3.37 17.26 16.18
CA LEU A 147 -4.58 16.53 15.89
C LEU A 147 -5.40 17.32 14.84
N ASN A 148 -5.51 16.74 13.64
CA ASN A 148 -6.33 17.35 12.61
C ASN A 148 -7.78 16.88 12.75
N CYS A 149 -8.66 17.76 13.24
CA CYS A 149 -10.08 17.49 13.40
C CYS A 149 -10.89 17.68 12.10
N VAL A 150 -10.26 18.11 10.99
CA VAL A 150 -10.92 18.11 9.68
C VAL A 150 -10.97 16.68 9.17
N THR A 151 -12.15 16.11 9.06
CA THR A 151 -12.34 14.73 8.64
C THR A 151 -13.25 14.64 7.42
N ASN A 152 -12.87 13.74 6.48
CA ASN A 152 -13.72 13.29 5.38
C ASN A 152 -14.31 11.90 5.68
N ALA A 153 -14.59 11.62 6.95
CA ALA A 153 -15.18 10.34 7.35
C ALA A 153 -16.55 10.12 6.67
N PHE A 154 -16.78 8.86 6.32
CA PHE A 154 -18.02 8.41 5.72
C PHE A 154 -18.72 7.43 6.68
N PRO A 155 -20.05 7.59 6.93
CA PRO A 155 -20.77 6.70 7.81
C PRO A 155 -20.92 5.31 7.21
N SER A 156 -20.64 4.28 7.98
CA SER A 156 -21.09 2.92 7.66
C SER A 156 -22.54 2.76 8.09
N LEU A 157 -23.36 2.27 7.17
CA LEU A 157 -24.80 2.15 7.33
C LEU A 157 -25.15 0.72 7.80
N TYR A 158 -25.54 0.57 9.03
CA TYR A 158 -25.91 -0.72 9.58
C TYR A 158 -27.22 -1.23 8.99
N GLY A 159 -27.22 -2.48 8.50
CA GLY A 159 -28.37 -3.13 7.87
C GLY A 159 -29.59 -3.15 8.81
N GLY A 160 -30.77 -2.84 8.29
CA GLY A 160 -32.03 -2.75 9.02
C GLY A 160 -32.19 -1.47 9.87
N GLN A 161 -31.08 -0.83 10.30
CA GLN A 161 -31.11 0.34 11.20
C GLN A 161 -30.79 1.66 10.50
N CYS A 162 -29.90 1.62 9.51
CA CYS A 162 -29.48 2.81 8.75
C CYS A 162 -29.66 2.65 7.26
N ILE A 163 -29.75 1.40 6.76
CA ILE A 163 -30.03 1.06 5.38
C ILE A 163 -30.89 -0.18 5.29
N ARG A 164 -31.85 -0.19 4.35
CA ARG A 164 -32.68 -1.34 3.98
C ARG A 164 -32.66 -1.48 2.47
N TYR A 165 -32.28 -2.64 1.96
CA TYR A 165 -32.30 -2.92 0.53
C TYR A 165 -33.65 -3.48 0.11
N ALA A 166 -34.14 -3.10 -1.05
CA ALA A 166 -35.24 -3.80 -1.70
C ALA A 166 -34.79 -5.23 -2.10
N LYS A 167 -35.75 -6.14 -2.30
CA LYS A 167 -35.46 -7.55 -2.65
C LYS A 167 -34.65 -7.67 -3.94
N ASP A 168 -34.92 -6.84 -4.93
CA ASP A 168 -34.22 -6.79 -6.23
C ASP A 168 -32.86 -6.07 -6.16
N ARG A 169 -32.55 -5.44 -5.03
CA ARG A 169 -31.34 -4.62 -4.80
C ARG A 169 -31.16 -3.46 -5.81
N GLN A 170 -32.19 -3.05 -6.53
CA GLN A 170 -32.18 -1.88 -7.40
C GLN A 170 -32.48 -0.58 -6.65
N SER A 171 -32.98 -0.67 -5.42
CA SER A 171 -33.20 0.48 -4.56
C SER A 171 -32.88 0.15 -3.11
N ALA A 172 -32.65 1.20 -2.34
CA ALA A 172 -32.47 1.11 -0.90
C ALA A 172 -33.12 2.29 -0.20
N GLU A 173 -33.58 2.07 1.02
CA GLU A 173 -33.96 3.13 1.94
C GLU A 173 -32.76 3.43 2.84
N ILE A 174 -32.36 4.71 2.90
CA ILE A 174 -31.26 5.18 3.74
C ILE A 174 -31.82 6.13 4.78
N LYS A 175 -31.38 5.97 6.02
CA LYS A 175 -31.71 6.89 7.10
C LYS A 175 -30.86 8.14 6.97
N VAL A 176 -31.53 9.28 6.70
CA VAL A 176 -30.87 10.56 6.41
C VAL A 176 -31.37 11.65 7.38
N PHE A 177 -30.53 12.67 7.58
CA PHE A 177 -30.91 13.85 8.37
C PHE A 177 -31.63 14.87 7.50
N HIS A 178 -32.80 15.30 7.93
CA HIS A 178 -33.61 16.30 7.25
C HIS A 178 -34.42 17.11 8.24
N ARG A 179 -34.40 18.45 8.16
CA ARG A 179 -35.17 19.37 9.00
C ARG A 179 -35.13 19.03 10.50
N ASN A 180 -33.91 18.84 11.02
CA ASN A 180 -33.63 18.47 12.41
C ASN A 180 -34.15 17.10 12.88
N ASP A 181 -34.55 16.22 11.97
CA ASP A 181 -34.94 14.84 12.31
C ASP A 181 -34.28 13.81 11.38
N TRP A 182 -34.40 12.53 11.71
CA TRP A 182 -33.84 11.41 10.97
C TRP A 182 -34.96 10.62 10.28
N VAL A 183 -35.02 10.72 8.96
CA VAL A 183 -36.10 10.12 8.14
C VAL A 183 -35.50 9.06 7.20
N TRP A 184 -36.38 8.16 6.76
CA TRP A 184 -36.02 7.18 5.71
C TRP A 184 -36.25 7.80 4.34
N THR A 185 -35.27 7.68 3.46
CA THR A 185 -35.34 8.16 2.07
C THR A 185 -35.00 7.03 1.13
N ARG A 186 -35.89 6.72 0.19
CA ARG A 186 -35.67 5.74 -0.86
C ARG A 186 -34.80 6.34 -1.95
N VAL A 187 -33.75 5.59 -2.37
CA VAL A 187 -32.82 5.95 -3.44
C VAL A 187 -32.71 4.80 -4.44
N GLU A 188 -32.50 5.11 -5.71
CA GLU A 188 -32.23 4.12 -6.75
C GLU A 188 -30.73 3.80 -6.77
N LEU A 189 -30.41 2.51 -6.94
CA LEU A 189 -29.04 2.02 -7.03
C LEU A 189 -28.72 1.65 -8.47
N LEU A 190 -27.63 2.19 -9.00
CA LEU A 190 -27.17 1.95 -10.36
C LEU A 190 -25.89 1.09 -10.32
N GLY A 191 -25.93 -0.01 -11.07
CA GLY A 191 -24.81 -0.96 -11.19
C GLY A 191 -25.25 -2.39 -10.94
N LYS A 192 -24.30 -3.31 -11.10
CA LYS A 192 -24.50 -4.73 -10.81
C LYS A 192 -23.56 -5.17 -9.71
N ALA A 193 -24.02 -6.08 -8.86
CA ALA A 193 -23.16 -6.76 -7.90
C ALA A 193 -22.02 -7.46 -8.62
N ARG A 194 -20.79 -7.24 -8.19
CA ARG A 194 -19.58 -7.82 -8.79
C ARG A 194 -19.11 -9.07 -8.05
N PHE A 195 -19.47 -9.17 -6.77
CA PHE A 195 -18.96 -10.20 -5.89
C PHE A 195 -20.13 -10.93 -5.24
N ASP A 196 -20.04 -12.25 -5.24
CA ASP A 196 -20.95 -13.11 -4.48
C ASP A 196 -20.42 -13.28 -3.05
N GLY A 197 -21.35 -13.32 -2.10
CA GLY A 197 -21.01 -13.50 -0.69
C GLY A 197 -21.91 -12.71 0.25
N LEU A 198 -21.51 -12.67 1.52
CA LEU A 198 -22.23 -11.94 2.56
C LEU A 198 -21.95 -10.44 2.46
N LEU A 199 -23.00 -9.67 2.19
CA LEU A 199 -22.93 -8.21 2.22
C LEU A 199 -22.78 -7.72 3.67
N LEU A 200 -21.74 -6.94 3.92
CA LEU A 200 -21.51 -6.27 5.18
C LEU A 200 -22.10 -4.83 5.13
N SER A 201 -22.01 -4.10 6.25
CA SER A 201 -22.52 -2.73 6.33
C SER A 201 -21.83 -1.82 5.31
N PRO A 202 -22.56 -1.26 4.33
CA PRO A 202 -21.98 -0.37 3.32
C PRO A 202 -21.67 0.99 3.92
N SER A 203 -20.77 1.74 3.27
CA SER A 203 -20.50 3.13 3.63
C SER A 203 -21.11 4.08 2.61
N LEU A 204 -21.76 5.14 3.08
CA LEU A 204 -22.21 6.23 2.22
C LEU A 204 -21.04 7.15 1.88
N VAL A 205 -20.66 7.19 0.61
CA VAL A 205 -19.49 7.93 0.12
C VAL A 205 -19.92 9.03 -0.85
N GLN A 206 -19.35 10.22 -0.70
CA GLN A 206 -19.49 11.31 -1.67
C GLN A 206 -18.14 11.61 -2.34
N ARG A 207 -18.12 11.64 -3.67
CA ARG A 207 -16.95 12.05 -4.48
C ARG A 207 -17.43 12.90 -5.66
N ASN A 208 -16.82 14.04 -5.89
CA ASN A 208 -17.15 14.92 -7.01
C ASN A 208 -18.66 15.19 -7.15
N LYS A 209 -19.32 15.51 -6.04
CA LYS A 209 -20.78 15.76 -5.93
C LYS A 209 -21.68 14.55 -6.28
N ARG A 210 -21.11 13.36 -6.47
CA ARG A 210 -21.85 12.11 -6.68
C ARG A 210 -21.83 11.25 -5.43
N PHE A 211 -22.91 10.51 -5.19
CA PHE A 211 -23.06 9.62 -4.06
C PHE A 211 -22.91 8.16 -4.48
N TYR A 212 -22.32 7.37 -3.61
CA TYR A 212 -22.07 5.95 -3.80
C TYR A 212 -22.30 5.19 -2.50
N LEU A 213 -22.74 3.95 -2.61
CA LEU A 213 -22.58 2.97 -1.55
C LEU A 213 -21.28 2.19 -1.82
N SER A 214 -20.37 2.23 -0.87
CA SER A 214 -19.22 1.32 -0.87
C SER A 214 -19.63 0.09 -0.08
N GLU A 215 -19.92 -0.99 -0.78
CA GLU A 215 -20.46 -2.24 -0.24
C GLU A 215 -19.33 -3.25 -0.04
N PRO A 216 -18.92 -3.55 1.21
CA PRO A 216 -18.00 -4.63 1.46
C PRO A 216 -18.74 -5.96 1.40
N VAL A 217 -18.21 -6.90 0.61
CA VAL A 217 -18.73 -8.25 0.44
C VAL A 217 -17.71 -9.25 0.97
N LYS A 218 -18.11 -10.08 1.92
CA LYS A 218 -17.31 -11.15 2.49
C LYS A 218 -17.57 -12.43 1.71
N SER A 219 -16.55 -12.92 1.05
CA SER A 219 -16.61 -14.16 0.24
C SER A 219 -15.67 -15.20 0.83
N ASP A 220 -16.08 -16.47 0.75
CA ASP A 220 -15.20 -17.59 1.04
C ASP A 220 -14.56 -18.06 -0.27
N ILE A 221 -13.23 -17.97 -0.34
CA ILE A 221 -12.45 -18.40 -1.50
C ILE A 221 -11.65 -19.63 -1.15
N GLN A 222 -11.72 -20.63 -2.01
CA GLN A 222 -10.90 -21.82 -1.90
C GLN A 222 -9.61 -21.59 -2.69
N LEU A 223 -8.47 -21.55 -2.00
CA LEU A 223 -7.17 -21.58 -2.64
C LEU A 223 -6.90 -22.99 -3.17
N LYS A 224 -6.20 -23.07 -4.31
CA LYS A 224 -5.75 -24.36 -4.90
C LYS A 224 -5.05 -25.18 -3.82
N SER A 225 -5.51 -26.40 -3.58
CA SER A 225 -4.92 -27.29 -2.58
C SER A 225 -3.53 -27.75 -3.03
N LYS A 226 -2.64 -28.07 -2.07
CA LYS A 226 -1.29 -28.54 -2.39
C LYS A 226 -1.28 -29.85 -3.20
N GLN A 227 -2.29 -30.70 -3.02
CA GLN A 227 -2.46 -31.96 -3.76
C GLN A 227 -2.75 -31.74 -5.26
N ARG A 228 -3.24 -30.55 -5.63
CA ARG A 228 -3.55 -30.17 -7.02
C ARG A 228 -2.52 -29.23 -7.62
N PHE A 229 -1.34 -29.13 -7.02
CA PHE A 229 -0.29 -28.27 -7.56
C PHE A 229 0.30 -28.84 -8.83
N SER A 230 0.45 -28.00 -9.85
CA SER A 230 1.12 -28.31 -11.11
C SER A 230 2.65 -28.27 -11.01
N GLY A 231 3.17 -27.68 -9.93
CA GLY A 231 4.59 -27.47 -9.75
C GLY A 231 5.12 -26.20 -10.39
N LYS A 232 4.28 -25.30 -10.90
CA LYS A 232 4.70 -24.09 -11.61
C LYS A 232 4.35 -22.81 -10.85
N VAL A 233 5.21 -21.80 -10.94
CA VAL A 233 4.95 -20.44 -10.45
C VAL A 233 5.15 -19.42 -11.55
N LEU A 234 4.39 -18.30 -11.48
CA LEU A 234 4.63 -17.12 -12.28
C LEU A 234 5.36 -16.09 -11.41
N ALA A 235 6.62 -15.84 -11.68
CA ALA A 235 7.38 -14.78 -11.02
C ALA A 235 7.26 -13.47 -11.78
N VAL A 236 7.17 -12.36 -11.06
CA VAL A 236 7.00 -11.03 -11.63
C VAL A 236 8.03 -10.08 -11.03
N ASP A 237 8.93 -9.59 -11.88
CA ASP A 237 9.77 -8.44 -11.58
C ASP A 237 9.07 -7.16 -12.06
N SER A 238 8.87 -6.19 -11.16
CA SER A 238 8.22 -4.92 -11.49
C SER A 238 9.25 -3.82 -11.71
N GLY A 239 9.40 -3.39 -12.96
CA GLY A 239 10.40 -2.40 -13.40
C GLY A 239 9.83 -1.00 -13.65
N ILE A 240 10.74 -0.05 -13.82
CA ILE A 240 10.43 1.34 -14.19
C ILE A 240 10.30 1.48 -15.71
N ASN A 241 11.17 0.80 -16.46
CA ASN A 241 11.21 0.85 -17.92
C ASN A 241 10.18 -0.12 -18.51
N THR A 242 10.28 -1.38 -18.20
CA THR A 242 9.26 -2.41 -18.48
C THR A 242 8.44 -2.60 -17.21
N THR A 243 7.11 -2.52 -17.31
CA THR A 243 6.26 -2.45 -16.12
C THR A 243 6.24 -3.75 -15.34
N ALA A 244 6.24 -4.89 -16.05
CA ALA A 244 6.38 -6.20 -15.45
C ALA A 244 7.10 -7.14 -16.42
N VAL A 245 8.10 -7.84 -15.92
CA VAL A 245 8.77 -8.95 -16.60
C VAL A 245 8.41 -10.22 -15.86
N CYS A 246 7.76 -11.14 -16.56
CA CYS A 246 7.24 -12.36 -15.97
C CYS A 246 7.98 -13.58 -16.49
N ALA A 247 8.18 -14.56 -15.61
CA ALA A 247 8.73 -15.87 -15.98
C ALA A 247 7.89 -16.99 -15.36
N VAL A 248 7.57 -18.00 -16.15
CA VAL A 248 6.95 -19.24 -15.68
C VAL A 248 8.05 -20.23 -15.41
N VAL A 249 8.18 -20.65 -14.17
CA VAL A 249 9.25 -21.56 -13.72
C VAL A 249 8.62 -22.69 -12.92
N ASP A 250 9.09 -23.93 -13.16
CA ASP A 250 8.63 -25.09 -12.39
C ASP A 250 9.46 -25.32 -11.11
N LYS A 251 9.02 -26.31 -10.32
CA LYS A 251 9.64 -26.67 -9.03
C LYS A 251 11.11 -27.08 -9.13
N ASP A 252 11.56 -27.54 -10.31
CA ASP A 252 12.90 -28.03 -10.57
C ASP A 252 13.81 -26.93 -11.17
N GLY A 253 13.25 -25.74 -11.42
CA GLY A 253 13.97 -24.58 -11.93
C GLY A 253 14.00 -24.47 -13.46
N THR A 254 13.17 -25.25 -14.17
CA THR A 254 13.02 -25.12 -15.63
C THR A 254 12.16 -23.92 -15.97
N VAL A 255 12.66 -23.06 -16.86
CA VAL A 255 11.94 -21.88 -17.33
C VAL A 255 11.12 -22.26 -18.57
N HIS A 256 9.79 -22.30 -18.42
CA HIS A 256 8.86 -22.66 -19.47
C HIS A 256 8.57 -21.51 -20.42
N ASP A 257 8.35 -20.30 -19.85
CA ASP A 257 7.93 -19.15 -20.67
C ASP A 257 8.37 -17.81 -20.04
N ARG A 258 8.36 -16.74 -20.87
CA ARG A 258 8.84 -15.40 -20.54
C ARG A 258 7.92 -14.35 -21.17
N PHE A 259 7.52 -13.35 -20.40
CA PHE A 259 6.63 -12.29 -20.87
C PHE A 259 7.12 -10.92 -20.45
N PHE A 260 7.02 -9.98 -21.38
CA PHE A 260 7.26 -8.57 -21.15
C PHE A 260 5.94 -7.82 -21.26
N ILE A 261 5.51 -7.21 -20.17
CA ILE A 261 4.26 -6.45 -20.12
C ILE A 261 4.61 -4.98 -19.94
N ASP A 262 4.28 -4.16 -20.93
CA ASP A 262 4.51 -2.73 -20.86
C ASP A 262 3.19 -1.94 -20.82
N ARG A 263 3.31 -0.66 -20.49
CA ARG A 263 2.20 0.28 -20.36
C ARG A 263 1.85 0.87 -21.72
N SER A 264 0.62 0.73 -22.14
CA SER A 264 0.10 1.33 -23.38
C SER A 264 0.00 2.87 -23.33
N ASP A 265 -0.11 3.45 -22.14
CA ASP A 265 -0.39 4.88 -21.93
C ASP A 265 0.84 5.71 -21.51
N LYS A 266 2.06 5.20 -21.70
CA LYS A 266 3.32 5.85 -21.30
C LYS A 266 3.47 7.24 -21.90
N ASP A 267 3.11 7.43 -23.16
CA ASP A 267 3.17 8.71 -23.83
C ASP A 267 2.18 9.73 -23.27
N ARG A 268 0.97 9.29 -22.94
CA ARG A 268 -0.04 10.16 -22.29
C ARG A 268 0.43 10.62 -20.92
N GLU A 269 1.04 9.73 -20.15
CA GLU A 269 1.64 10.06 -18.86
C GLU A 269 2.77 11.07 -19.02
N ASN A 270 3.71 10.81 -19.93
CA ASN A 270 4.84 11.70 -20.21
C ASN A 270 4.40 13.09 -20.66
N LYS A 271 3.45 13.21 -21.59
CA LYS A 271 2.89 14.48 -22.05
C LYS A 271 2.27 15.28 -20.89
N ARG A 272 1.53 14.63 -19.97
CA ARG A 272 0.97 15.31 -18.78
C ARG A 272 2.03 15.76 -17.81
N CYS A 273 3.01 14.90 -17.53
CA CYS A 273 4.13 15.26 -16.67
C CYS A 273 4.95 16.43 -17.22
N ALA A 274 5.19 16.46 -18.53
CA ALA A 274 5.85 17.59 -19.21
C ALA A 274 5.04 18.89 -19.05
N ARG A 275 3.70 18.82 -19.18
CA ARG A 275 2.78 19.96 -18.97
C ARG A 275 2.88 20.51 -17.55
N ILE A 276 2.79 19.62 -16.53
CA ILE A 276 2.94 20.01 -15.12
C ILE A 276 4.32 20.63 -14.87
N ALA A 277 5.38 20.05 -15.41
CA ALA A 277 6.75 20.58 -15.27
C ALA A 277 6.92 21.94 -15.95
N LYS A 278 6.29 22.16 -17.12
CA LYS A 278 6.27 23.46 -17.80
C LYS A 278 5.56 24.51 -16.95
N ALA A 279 4.37 24.20 -16.46
CA ALA A 279 3.59 25.10 -15.59
C ALA A 279 4.35 25.45 -14.30
N ALA A 280 5.00 24.46 -13.66
CA ALA A 280 5.80 24.68 -12.45
C ALA A 280 7.00 25.60 -12.72
N ARG A 281 7.69 25.42 -13.85
CA ARG A 281 8.80 26.31 -14.25
C ARG A 281 8.32 27.74 -14.51
N GLN A 282 7.19 27.91 -15.19
CA GLN A 282 6.59 29.23 -15.41
C GLN A 282 6.22 29.92 -14.09
N TYR A 283 5.53 29.20 -13.20
CA TYR A 283 5.19 29.71 -11.87
C TYR A 283 6.44 30.13 -11.09
N THR A 284 7.50 29.34 -11.11
CA THR A 284 8.75 29.65 -10.42
C THR A 284 9.43 30.89 -11.02
N ARG A 285 9.45 31.04 -12.35
CA ARG A 285 10.02 32.24 -13.03
C ARG A 285 9.28 33.50 -12.65
N HIS A 286 7.93 33.47 -12.62
CA HIS A 286 7.13 34.63 -12.23
C HIS A 286 7.35 35.04 -10.78
N ASN A 287 7.47 34.07 -9.88
CA ASN A 287 7.63 34.35 -8.45
C ASN A 287 9.08 34.64 -8.03
N HIS A 288 10.08 34.29 -8.85
CA HIS A 288 11.49 34.58 -8.56
C HIS A 288 11.75 36.09 -8.49
N LYS A 289 11.08 36.88 -9.33
CA LYS A 289 11.20 38.33 -9.33
C LYS A 289 10.64 39.01 -8.07
N SER A 290 9.74 38.34 -7.34
CA SER A 290 9.05 38.89 -6.14
C SER A 290 9.65 38.49 -4.80
N LYS A 291 10.82 37.82 -4.76
CA LYS A 291 11.47 37.28 -3.54
C LYS A 291 10.55 36.42 -2.64
N LYS A 292 9.36 36.01 -3.14
CA LYS A 292 8.43 35.17 -2.40
C LYS A 292 8.84 33.68 -2.47
N THR A 293 8.40 32.92 -1.49
CA THR A 293 8.74 31.50 -1.34
C THR A 293 8.34 30.70 -2.58
N HIS A 294 9.28 29.89 -3.13
CA HIS A 294 9.09 29.06 -4.33
C HIS A 294 8.19 27.82 -4.12
N LYS A 295 7.28 27.85 -3.14
CA LYS A 295 6.34 26.76 -2.95
C LYS A 295 5.17 26.87 -3.91
N LEU A 296 4.91 25.79 -4.65
CA LEU A 296 3.71 25.70 -5.47
C LEU A 296 2.47 25.79 -4.59
N PRO A 297 1.42 26.53 -5.01
CA PRO A 297 0.20 26.68 -4.20
C PRO A 297 -0.53 25.35 -4.03
N ALA A 298 -1.32 25.25 -2.96
CA ALA A 298 -2.20 24.11 -2.76
C ALA A 298 -3.16 23.99 -3.95
N GLY A 299 -3.34 22.77 -4.46
CA GLY A 299 -4.18 22.52 -5.64
C GLY A 299 -3.52 22.84 -6.99
N PHE A 300 -2.24 23.22 -7.03
CA PHE A 300 -1.52 23.44 -8.28
C PHE A 300 -1.62 22.22 -9.21
N CYS A 301 -2.08 22.43 -10.44
CA CYS A 301 -2.32 21.37 -11.43
C CYS A 301 -3.15 20.18 -10.91
N ALA A 302 -4.06 20.39 -9.96
CA ALA A 302 -4.85 19.32 -9.32
C ALA A 302 -5.52 18.38 -10.32
N HIS A 303 -6.11 18.91 -11.38
CA HIS A 303 -6.76 18.16 -12.45
C HIS A 303 -5.78 17.24 -13.22
N ASP A 304 -4.58 17.72 -13.56
CA ASP A 304 -3.59 16.90 -14.24
C ASP A 304 -3.06 15.78 -13.32
N TYR A 305 -2.84 16.07 -12.03
CA TYR A 305 -2.49 15.04 -11.05
C TYR A 305 -3.60 14.02 -10.82
N GLU A 306 -4.86 14.43 -10.83
CA GLU A 306 -6.01 13.52 -10.73
C GLU A 306 -6.05 12.59 -11.94
N ARG A 307 -5.89 13.12 -13.14
CA ARG A 307 -5.83 12.31 -14.36
C ARG A 307 -4.64 11.36 -14.39
N LEU A 308 -3.47 11.75 -13.87
CA LEU A 308 -2.32 10.84 -13.72
C LEU A 308 -2.64 9.68 -12.77
N ARG A 309 -3.31 9.94 -11.65
CA ARG A 309 -3.76 8.88 -10.73
C ARG A 309 -4.75 7.92 -11.38
N HIS A 310 -5.68 8.45 -12.19
CA HIS A 310 -6.63 7.62 -12.93
C HIS A 310 -5.92 6.74 -13.98
N LEU A 311 -4.97 7.29 -14.74
CA LEU A 311 -4.15 6.52 -15.68
C LEU A 311 -3.39 5.41 -14.96
N ALA A 312 -2.70 5.72 -13.88
CA ALA A 312 -1.97 4.73 -13.08
C ALA A 312 -2.89 3.62 -12.55
N SER A 313 -4.08 3.98 -12.05
CA SER A 313 -5.05 3.00 -11.58
C SER A 313 -5.55 2.09 -12.70
N ASN A 314 -5.86 2.64 -13.88
CA ASN A 314 -6.29 1.87 -15.04
C ASN A 314 -5.19 0.91 -15.52
N GLN A 315 -3.96 1.41 -15.63
CA GLN A 315 -2.80 0.59 -16.00
C GLN A 315 -2.61 -0.57 -15.05
N ALA A 316 -2.65 -0.32 -13.73
CA ALA A 316 -2.52 -1.36 -12.72
C ALA A 316 -3.65 -2.41 -12.85
N HIS A 317 -4.87 -2.01 -13.21
CA HIS A 317 -5.96 -2.94 -13.48
C HIS A 317 -5.74 -3.79 -14.74
N HIS A 318 -5.25 -3.19 -15.83
CA HIS A 318 -5.00 -3.90 -17.09
C HIS A 318 -3.83 -4.87 -16.93
N ILE A 319 -2.69 -4.41 -16.42
CA ILE A 319 -1.49 -5.22 -16.25
C ILE A 319 -1.75 -6.37 -15.26
N SER A 320 -2.41 -6.08 -14.13
CA SER A 320 -2.77 -7.15 -13.18
C SER A 320 -3.72 -8.19 -13.78
N LYS A 321 -4.63 -7.80 -14.70
CA LYS A 321 -5.47 -8.76 -15.43
C LYS A 321 -4.63 -9.66 -16.33
N GLN A 322 -3.67 -9.09 -17.06
CA GLN A 322 -2.76 -9.86 -17.93
C GLN A 322 -1.92 -10.85 -17.12
N ILE A 323 -1.31 -10.40 -16.01
CA ILE A 323 -0.52 -11.27 -15.12
C ILE A 323 -1.36 -12.46 -14.60
N ILE A 324 -2.60 -12.21 -14.18
CA ILE A 324 -3.50 -13.28 -13.72
C ILE A 324 -3.83 -14.24 -14.86
N GLN A 325 -4.12 -13.73 -16.06
CA GLN A 325 -4.43 -14.56 -17.21
C GLN A 325 -3.26 -15.45 -17.60
N LEU A 326 -2.03 -14.92 -17.60
CA LEU A 326 -0.82 -15.70 -17.84
C LEU A 326 -0.66 -16.81 -16.79
N ALA A 327 -0.84 -16.50 -15.50
CA ALA A 327 -0.76 -17.51 -14.44
C ALA A 327 -1.79 -18.62 -14.61
N LEU A 328 -3.01 -18.30 -15.05
CA LEU A 328 -4.07 -19.27 -15.30
C LEU A 328 -3.80 -20.11 -16.55
N ASN A 329 -3.37 -19.49 -17.66
CA ASN A 329 -3.07 -20.19 -18.91
C ASN A 329 -1.93 -21.21 -18.78
N HIS A 330 -0.97 -20.91 -17.91
CA HIS A 330 0.16 -21.82 -17.60
C HIS A 330 -0.10 -22.72 -16.39
N GLU A 331 -1.33 -22.70 -15.84
CA GLU A 331 -1.76 -23.50 -14.69
C GLU A 331 -0.91 -23.29 -13.43
N CYS A 332 -0.30 -22.11 -13.29
CA CYS A 332 0.56 -21.80 -12.15
C CYS A 332 -0.18 -21.96 -10.82
N ASP A 333 0.54 -22.38 -9.77
CA ASP A 333 0.00 -22.56 -8.43
C ASP A 333 0.08 -21.29 -7.61
N ALA A 334 1.05 -20.45 -7.95
CA ALA A 334 1.28 -19.18 -7.27
C ALA A 334 1.83 -18.09 -8.21
N ILE A 335 1.59 -16.85 -7.80
CA ILE A 335 2.26 -15.68 -8.36
C ILE A 335 3.23 -15.18 -7.30
N VAL A 336 4.48 -14.91 -7.72
CA VAL A 336 5.57 -14.50 -6.84
C VAL A 336 6.00 -13.08 -7.16
N PHE A 337 6.05 -12.22 -6.14
CA PHE A 337 6.51 -10.83 -6.24
C PHE A 337 7.61 -10.53 -5.23
N GLU A 338 8.41 -9.50 -5.52
CA GLU A 338 9.31 -8.92 -4.54
C GLU A 338 8.55 -8.11 -3.48
N ASP A 339 8.92 -8.28 -2.19
CA ASP A 339 8.48 -7.41 -1.12
C ASP A 339 9.29 -6.10 -1.12
N LEU A 340 8.71 -5.09 -1.71
CA LEU A 340 9.26 -3.74 -1.77
C LEU A 340 8.66 -2.80 -0.71
N LYS A 341 8.04 -3.34 0.34
CA LYS A 341 7.50 -2.54 1.45
C LYS A 341 8.63 -1.77 2.13
N GLY A 342 8.43 -0.48 2.26
CA GLY A 342 9.43 0.40 2.89
C GLY A 342 10.61 0.79 2.00
N TRP A 343 10.72 0.25 0.79
CA TRP A 343 11.76 0.67 -0.14
C TRP A 343 11.57 2.13 -0.55
N LYS A 344 12.65 2.91 -0.42
CA LYS A 344 12.69 4.33 -0.82
C LYS A 344 13.95 4.57 -1.63
N PRO A 345 13.88 5.29 -2.77
CA PRO A 345 15.06 5.61 -3.56
C PRO A 345 16.02 6.48 -2.71
N LYS A 346 17.21 5.94 -2.43
CA LYS A 346 18.24 6.62 -1.62
C LYS A 346 19.02 7.66 -2.42
N ALA A 347 19.16 7.47 -3.72
CA ALA A 347 20.00 8.28 -4.59
C ALA A 347 19.23 9.23 -5.49
N GLY A 348 19.85 10.31 -5.85
CA GLY A 348 19.40 11.25 -6.87
C GLY A 348 19.32 12.70 -6.39
N ARG A 349 19.76 13.65 -7.25
CA ARG A 349 19.53 15.09 -7.05
C ARG A 349 18.04 15.34 -6.82
N LYS A 350 17.69 16.23 -5.87
CA LYS A 350 16.32 16.73 -5.75
C LYS A 350 15.88 17.24 -7.12
N GLY A 351 14.77 16.69 -7.66
CA GLY A 351 14.25 17.07 -8.97
C GLY A 351 14.82 16.32 -10.19
N GLY A 352 15.76 15.39 -10.01
CA GLY A 352 16.29 14.58 -11.11
C GLY A 352 15.25 13.66 -11.74
N GLN A 353 15.38 13.40 -13.06
CA GLN A 353 14.46 12.55 -13.85
C GLN A 353 14.26 11.17 -13.22
N THR A 354 15.35 10.53 -12.80
CA THR A 354 15.31 9.21 -12.15
C THR A 354 14.43 9.20 -10.91
N LYS A 355 14.55 10.23 -10.05
CA LYS A 355 13.71 10.36 -8.86
C LYS A 355 12.24 10.58 -9.20
N GLN A 356 11.96 11.35 -10.24
CA GLN A 356 10.60 11.54 -10.73
C GLN A 356 10.01 10.23 -11.27
N ASN A 357 10.78 9.44 -12.00
CA ASN A 357 10.36 8.13 -12.50
C ASN A 357 10.03 7.18 -11.35
N PHE A 358 10.84 7.14 -10.30
CA PHE A 358 10.54 6.36 -9.10
C PHE A 358 9.25 6.79 -8.40
N HIS A 359 8.96 8.09 -8.31
CA HIS A 359 7.69 8.55 -7.75
C HIS A 359 6.47 8.19 -8.62
N ARG A 360 6.67 7.98 -9.91
CA ARG A 360 5.64 7.53 -10.87
C ARG A 360 5.51 6.01 -10.92
N TRP A 361 6.47 5.29 -10.38
CA TRP A 361 6.46 3.84 -10.34
C TRP A 361 5.45 3.33 -9.31
N HIS A 362 4.28 2.99 -9.78
CA HIS A 362 3.15 2.58 -8.94
C HIS A 362 3.21 1.08 -8.58
N HIS A 363 4.40 0.55 -8.25
CA HIS A 363 4.63 -0.86 -7.94
C HIS A 363 3.68 -1.39 -6.85
N ARG A 364 3.45 -0.62 -5.77
CA ARG A 364 2.53 -1.02 -4.70
C ARG A 364 1.10 -1.21 -5.21
N MET A 365 0.63 -0.30 -6.08
CA MET A 365 -0.73 -0.41 -6.64
C MET A 365 -0.85 -1.65 -7.52
N LEU A 366 0.15 -1.96 -8.34
CA LEU A 366 0.19 -3.18 -9.16
C LEU A 366 0.21 -4.43 -8.28
N HIS A 367 1.11 -4.48 -7.30
CA HIS A 367 1.23 -5.55 -6.32
C HIS A 367 -0.10 -5.84 -5.63
N ASP A 368 -0.76 -4.83 -5.04
CA ASP A 368 -2.02 -4.98 -4.32
C ASP A 368 -3.15 -5.47 -5.25
N ARG A 369 -3.17 -5.00 -6.52
CA ARG A 369 -4.16 -5.44 -7.52
C ARG A 369 -3.94 -6.88 -7.96
N VAL A 370 -2.69 -7.29 -8.20
CA VAL A 370 -2.37 -8.68 -8.56
C VAL A 370 -2.71 -9.60 -7.40
N LYS A 371 -2.31 -9.26 -6.17
CA LYS A 371 -2.64 -10.03 -4.97
C LYS A 371 -4.15 -10.25 -4.84
N SER A 372 -4.94 -9.17 -4.88
CA SER A 372 -6.40 -9.26 -4.76
C SER A 372 -7.04 -10.14 -5.83
N LYS A 373 -6.58 -10.03 -7.08
CA LYS A 373 -7.12 -10.82 -8.20
C LYS A 373 -6.62 -12.27 -8.18
N ALA A 374 -5.38 -12.52 -7.75
CA ALA A 374 -4.83 -13.86 -7.59
C ALA A 374 -5.66 -14.65 -6.56
N GLU A 375 -5.86 -14.06 -5.39
CA GLU A 375 -6.69 -14.63 -4.33
C GLU A 375 -8.12 -14.89 -4.82
N GLU A 376 -8.70 -13.98 -5.61
CA GLU A 376 -10.03 -14.15 -6.22
C GLU A 376 -10.13 -15.38 -7.12
N LYS A 377 -9.06 -15.71 -7.82
CA LYS A 377 -8.97 -16.87 -8.72
C LYS A 377 -8.45 -18.14 -8.03
N GLY A 378 -8.28 -18.11 -6.72
CA GLY A 378 -7.76 -19.25 -5.95
C GLY A 378 -6.26 -19.48 -6.10
N LEU A 379 -5.53 -18.58 -6.78
CA LEU A 379 -4.09 -18.61 -6.89
C LEU A 379 -3.44 -18.14 -5.59
N ARG A 380 -2.32 -18.75 -5.21
CA ARG A 380 -1.53 -18.26 -4.10
C ARG A 380 -0.73 -17.04 -4.51
N PHE A 381 -0.54 -16.12 -3.56
CA PHE A 381 0.31 -14.95 -3.76
C PHE A 381 1.45 -14.96 -2.75
N ILE A 382 2.69 -14.84 -3.21
CA ILE A 382 3.88 -15.02 -2.40
C ILE A 382 4.77 -13.78 -2.53
N ASP A 383 5.02 -13.12 -1.40
CA ASP A 383 6.03 -12.07 -1.29
C ASP A 383 7.39 -12.70 -0.94
N VAL A 384 8.44 -12.32 -1.67
CA VAL A 384 9.83 -12.73 -1.43
C VAL A 384 10.72 -11.51 -1.20
N PHE A 385 11.78 -11.67 -0.42
CA PHE A 385 12.70 -10.57 -0.16
C PHE A 385 13.44 -10.13 -1.43
N ALA A 386 13.58 -8.81 -1.61
CA ALA A 386 14.08 -8.21 -2.85
C ALA A 386 15.61 -8.14 -2.94
N ARG A 387 16.32 -8.22 -1.80
CA ARG A 387 17.79 -8.03 -1.79
C ARG A 387 18.50 -9.10 -2.59
N GLY A 388 19.28 -8.69 -3.62
CA GLY A 388 20.10 -9.58 -4.42
C GLY A 388 19.43 -10.17 -5.67
N THR A 389 18.09 -10.03 -5.85
CA THR A 389 17.40 -10.56 -7.05
C THR A 389 17.96 -10.03 -8.35
N SER A 390 18.28 -8.75 -8.42
CA SER A 390 18.79 -8.08 -9.62
C SER A 390 20.33 -8.02 -9.69
N SER A 391 21.04 -8.32 -8.60
CA SER A 391 22.51 -8.20 -8.54
C SER A 391 23.24 -9.53 -8.68
N GLU A 392 22.54 -10.64 -8.53
CA GLU A 392 23.10 -11.97 -8.62
C GLU A 392 22.66 -12.64 -9.92
N ALA A 393 23.56 -13.32 -10.58
CA ALA A 393 23.29 -14.09 -11.78
C ALA A 393 22.42 -15.31 -11.43
N HIS A 394 21.36 -15.54 -12.19
CA HIS A 394 20.43 -16.66 -11.96
C HIS A 394 21.09 -18.03 -12.12
N ASP A 395 22.17 -18.10 -12.93
CA ASP A 395 22.94 -19.32 -13.23
C ASP A 395 24.07 -19.63 -12.22
N GLY A 396 24.21 -18.79 -11.18
CA GLY A 396 25.24 -18.99 -10.16
C GLY A 396 26.62 -18.48 -10.52
N SER A 397 26.80 -17.85 -11.70
CA SER A 397 28.14 -17.40 -12.18
C SER A 397 28.68 -16.17 -11.41
N GLY A 398 27.93 -15.62 -10.46
CA GLY A 398 28.39 -14.51 -9.63
C GLY A 398 27.55 -13.25 -9.77
N LYS A 399 28.17 -12.08 -9.59
CA LYS A 399 27.46 -10.81 -9.68
C LYS A 399 27.21 -10.36 -11.11
N VAL A 400 26.04 -9.80 -11.33
CA VAL A 400 25.61 -9.22 -12.60
C VAL A 400 26.23 -7.85 -12.80
N VAL A 401 26.83 -7.58 -13.96
CA VAL A 401 27.30 -6.26 -14.36
C VAL A 401 26.27 -5.65 -15.31
N ARG A 402 25.61 -4.58 -14.88
CA ARG A 402 24.65 -3.86 -15.73
C ARG A 402 25.35 -3.03 -16.79
N ASP A 403 24.78 -3.02 -18.00
CA ASP A 403 25.24 -2.20 -19.11
C ASP A 403 25.01 -0.70 -18.77
N LYS A 404 26.00 0.14 -19.11
CA LYS A 404 25.93 1.59 -18.80
C LYS A 404 24.99 2.35 -19.73
N ASP A 405 24.91 1.92 -20.98
CA ASP A 405 24.12 2.60 -22.01
C ASP A 405 22.70 2.04 -22.10
N ASN A 406 22.56 0.72 -21.92
CA ASN A 406 21.27 0.05 -21.88
C ASN A 406 21.05 -0.69 -20.56
N TYR A 407 20.43 -0.04 -19.61
CA TYR A 407 20.20 -0.54 -18.25
C TYR A 407 19.31 -1.81 -18.18
N SER A 408 18.61 -2.15 -19.26
CA SER A 408 17.85 -3.39 -19.40
C SER A 408 18.72 -4.60 -19.70
N LEU A 409 19.99 -4.39 -20.12
CA LEU A 409 20.96 -5.45 -20.38
C LEU A 409 21.93 -5.61 -19.24
N CYS A 410 22.42 -6.82 -19.10
CA CYS A 410 23.46 -7.16 -18.13
C CYS A 410 24.40 -8.23 -18.72
N THR A 411 25.58 -8.31 -18.13
CA THR A 411 26.58 -9.31 -18.45
C THR A 411 26.70 -10.27 -17.26
N LEU A 412 26.54 -11.56 -17.52
CA LEU A 412 26.81 -12.66 -16.58
C LEU A 412 28.28 -13.09 -16.70
N GLN A 413 28.81 -13.67 -15.63
CA GLN A 413 30.20 -14.18 -15.66
C GLN A 413 30.32 -15.53 -16.39
N SER A 414 29.19 -16.23 -16.60
CA SER A 414 29.16 -17.42 -17.46
C SER A 414 29.52 -17.07 -18.91
N LYS A 415 30.25 -17.99 -19.55
CA LYS A 415 30.70 -17.81 -20.92
C LYS A 415 29.72 -18.45 -21.92
N ASN A 416 29.61 -17.84 -23.09
CA ASN A 416 28.88 -18.39 -24.22
C ASN A 416 29.79 -19.42 -24.98
N SER A 417 29.26 -20.06 -26.04
CA SER A 417 29.96 -20.97 -26.89
C SER A 417 31.23 -20.38 -27.56
N LYS A 418 31.34 -19.04 -27.62
CA LYS A 418 32.50 -18.31 -28.16
C LYS A 418 33.48 -17.86 -27.07
N GLY A 419 33.36 -18.34 -25.83
CA GLY A 419 34.25 -17.97 -24.72
C GLY A 419 34.03 -16.54 -24.14
N GLN A 420 33.03 -15.79 -24.62
CA GLN A 420 32.72 -14.45 -24.16
C GLN A 420 31.68 -14.48 -23.03
N ASN A 421 31.69 -13.49 -22.14
CA ASN A 421 30.71 -13.36 -21.10
C ASN A 421 29.28 -13.19 -21.69
N LYS A 422 28.34 -13.95 -21.13
CA LYS A 422 26.97 -14.03 -21.65
C LYS A 422 26.22 -12.72 -21.39
N ARG A 423 25.72 -12.06 -22.44
CA ARG A 423 24.83 -10.93 -22.33
C ARG A 423 23.38 -11.42 -22.13
N TYR A 424 22.67 -10.81 -21.20
CA TYR A 424 21.33 -11.23 -20.83
C TYR A 424 20.43 -10.03 -20.48
N HIS A 425 19.11 -10.26 -20.44
CA HIS A 425 18.16 -9.24 -19.98
C HIS A 425 18.12 -9.19 -18.45
N ALA A 426 18.40 -8.02 -17.86
CA ALA A 426 18.57 -7.86 -16.43
C ALA A 426 17.30 -8.16 -15.62
N ASP A 427 16.15 -7.75 -16.14
CA ASP A 427 14.86 -7.95 -15.44
C ASP A 427 14.37 -9.41 -15.58
N LEU A 428 14.76 -10.13 -16.67
CA LEU A 428 14.56 -11.60 -16.74
C LEU A 428 15.41 -12.32 -15.71
N ASN A 429 16.69 -11.94 -15.58
CA ASN A 429 17.55 -12.48 -14.54
C ASN A 429 16.92 -12.31 -13.15
N ALA A 430 16.37 -11.11 -12.87
CA ALA A 430 15.68 -10.83 -11.61
C ALA A 430 14.43 -11.72 -11.45
N SER A 431 13.60 -11.86 -12.49
CA SER A 431 12.37 -12.67 -12.42
C SER A 431 12.66 -14.15 -12.12
N TYR A 432 13.76 -14.70 -12.62
CA TYR A 432 14.18 -16.08 -12.32
C TYR A 432 14.59 -16.25 -10.86
N ASN A 433 15.32 -15.29 -10.31
CA ASN A 433 15.70 -15.30 -8.90
C ASN A 433 14.48 -15.11 -7.97
N ILE A 434 13.50 -14.31 -8.39
CA ILE A 434 12.21 -14.17 -7.71
C ILE A 434 11.45 -15.51 -7.74
N ALA A 435 11.42 -16.19 -8.90
CA ALA A 435 10.82 -17.52 -9.04
C ALA A 435 11.45 -18.53 -8.08
N ALA A 436 12.77 -18.63 -8.07
CA ALA A 436 13.50 -19.55 -7.20
C ALA A 436 13.12 -19.37 -5.72
N ARG A 437 13.05 -18.11 -5.24
CA ARG A 437 12.65 -17.78 -3.87
C ARG A 437 11.22 -18.19 -3.56
N GLY A 438 10.30 -18.00 -4.52
CA GLY A 438 8.92 -18.42 -4.39
C GLY A 438 8.77 -19.94 -4.37
N ILE A 439 9.49 -20.64 -5.22
CA ILE A 439 9.54 -22.10 -5.33
C ILE A 439 10.07 -22.70 -4.03
N LEU A 440 11.21 -22.22 -3.54
CA LEU A 440 11.79 -22.66 -2.26
C LEU A 440 10.78 -22.52 -1.11
N LYS A 441 10.09 -21.39 -1.04
CA LYS A 441 9.10 -21.12 -0.01
C LYS A 441 7.85 -22.01 -0.13
N LEU A 442 7.43 -22.34 -1.35
CA LEU A 442 6.17 -23.04 -1.61
C LEU A 442 6.32 -24.56 -1.62
N TYR A 443 7.34 -25.07 -2.31
CA TYR A 443 7.51 -26.50 -2.55
C TYR A 443 8.61 -27.14 -1.69
N HIS A 444 9.58 -26.34 -1.20
CA HIS A 444 10.73 -26.83 -0.42
C HIS A 444 10.87 -26.06 0.90
N PRO A 445 9.83 -26.02 1.77
CA PRO A 445 9.85 -25.18 2.98
C PRO A 445 10.91 -25.64 4.00
N GLU A 446 11.23 -26.93 4.07
CA GLU A 446 12.28 -27.46 4.96
C GLU A 446 13.67 -27.03 4.50
N PHE A 447 13.96 -27.18 3.22
CA PHE A 447 15.20 -26.69 2.64
C PHE A 447 15.34 -25.16 2.77
N CYS A 448 14.24 -24.44 2.55
CA CYS A 448 14.18 -22.99 2.79
C CYS A 448 14.55 -22.64 4.24
N LYS A 449 14.11 -23.43 5.22
CA LYS A 449 14.45 -23.26 6.63
C LYS A 449 15.94 -23.54 6.89
N LEU A 450 16.49 -24.61 6.35
CA LEU A 450 17.92 -24.93 6.45
C LEU A 450 18.81 -23.81 5.90
N LEU A 451 18.45 -23.24 4.74
CA LEU A 451 19.14 -22.08 4.17
C LEU A 451 19.09 -20.84 5.08
N TRP A 452 17.93 -20.56 5.71
CA TRP A 452 17.80 -19.46 6.67
C TRP A 452 18.65 -19.66 7.91
N ASP A 453 18.68 -20.87 8.44
CA ASP A 453 19.43 -21.19 9.65
C ASP A 453 20.95 -21.16 9.38
N ALA A 454 21.40 -21.60 8.20
CA ALA A 454 22.78 -21.45 7.74
C ALA A 454 23.20 -19.96 7.62
N LEU A 455 22.32 -19.12 7.08
CA LEU A 455 22.56 -17.66 6.99
C LEU A 455 22.69 -16.97 8.36
N LYS A 456 21.97 -17.45 9.37
CA LYS A 456 22.04 -16.91 10.74
C LYS A 456 23.34 -17.28 11.43
N ARG A 457 23.87 -18.47 11.17
CA ARG A 457 25.08 -19.02 11.82
C ARG A 457 26.38 -18.31 11.43
N LYS A 458 26.40 -17.47 10.39
CA LYS A 458 27.58 -16.71 9.89
C LYS A 458 28.85 -17.55 9.58
N SER A 459 28.87 -18.83 9.90
CA SER A 459 30.04 -19.70 9.91
C SER A 459 30.27 -20.44 8.60
N SER A 460 29.28 -20.55 7.77
CA SER A 460 29.42 -21.18 6.47
C SER A 460 29.83 -20.12 5.44
N GLY A 461 30.75 -20.42 4.57
CA GLY A 461 31.08 -19.62 3.39
C GLY A 461 29.89 -19.39 2.46
N ILE A 462 28.69 -19.81 2.87
CA ILE A 462 27.39 -19.52 2.25
C ILE A 462 27.13 -18.04 2.44
N THR A 463 27.54 -17.28 1.47
CA THR A 463 27.17 -15.87 1.33
C THR A 463 25.65 -15.75 1.26
N ARG A 464 25.09 -14.57 1.55
CA ARG A 464 23.64 -14.25 1.46
C ARG A 464 23.02 -14.48 0.06
N THR A 465 23.65 -15.23 -0.79
CA THR A 465 23.42 -15.42 -2.23
C THR A 465 22.77 -16.75 -2.66
N PRO A 466 22.45 -17.72 -1.79
CA PRO A 466 21.96 -19.01 -2.27
C PRO A 466 20.50 -19.04 -2.72
N TRP A 467 19.89 -17.89 -2.95
CA TRP A 467 18.47 -17.75 -3.28
C TRP A 467 18.26 -17.33 -4.74
N ILE A 468 18.95 -18.02 -5.63
CA ILE A 468 18.95 -17.83 -7.09
C ILE A 468 18.43 -19.10 -7.79
N LEU A 469 18.20 -19.03 -9.11
CA LEU A 469 17.66 -20.17 -9.85
C LEU A 469 18.58 -21.39 -9.80
N ALA A 470 19.89 -21.20 -9.88
CA ALA A 470 20.88 -22.27 -9.76
C ALA A 470 20.82 -23.03 -8.42
N THR A 471 20.27 -22.42 -7.37
CA THR A 471 20.06 -23.10 -6.08
C THR A 471 19.05 -24.25 -6.20
N LEU A 472 18.06 -24.14 -7.09
CA LEU A 472 17.10 -25.22 -7.36
C LEU A 472 17.77 -26.37 -8.10
N TRP A 473 18.62 -26.07 -9.09
CA TRP A 473 19.35 -27.08 -9.87
C TRP A 473 20.32 -27.90 -9.00
N ASN A 474 20.94 -27.25 -8.02
CA ASN A 474 21.92 -27.86 -7.11
C ASN A 474 21.33 -28.20 -5.72
N ARG A 475 20.01 -28.25 -5.59
CA ARG A 475 19.34 -28.36 -4.31
C ARG A 475 19.81 -29.55 -3.47
N ASN A 476 19.86 -30.73 -4.05
CA ASN A 476 20.20 -31.97 -3.31
C ASN A 476 21.62 -31.90 -2.74
N ALA A 477 22.59 -31.44 -3.53
CA ALA A 477 23.97 -31.29 -3.07
C ALA A 477 24.10 -30.23 -1.94
N ILE A 478 23.43 -29.11 -2.08
CA ILE A 478 23.44 -28.04 -1.07
C ILE A 478 22.74 -28.53 0.21
N GLU A 479 21.63 -29.25 0.10
CA GLU A 479 20.89 -29.77 1.26
C GLU A 479 21.74 -30.79 2.04
N GLU A 480 22.43 -31.67 1.35
CA GLU A 480 23.35 -32.67 1.94
C GLU A 480 24.49 -31.97 2.69
N GLN A 481 25.18 -31.01 2.02
CA GLN A 481 26.24 -30.22 2.64
C GLN A 481 25.77 -29.53 3.92
N LEU A 482 24.58 -28.87 3.91
CA LEU A 482 24.06 -28.16 5.06
C LEU A 482 23.68 -29.08 6.22
N ARG A 483 23.23 -30.30 5.93
CA ARG A 483 22.91 -31.30 6.95
C ARG A 483 24.21 -31.84 7.61
N GLN A 484 25.27 -32.08 6.82
CA GLN A 484 26.56 -32.49 7.32
C GLN A 484 27.18 -31.41 8.23
N GLU A 485 27.19 -30.14 7.80
CA GLU A 485 27.65 -29.00 8.60
C GLU A 485 26.86 -28.84 9.92
N SER A 486 25.56 -29.19 9.92
CA SER A 486 24.72 -29.11 11.10
C SER A 486 25.02 -30.26 12.09
N ALA A 487 25.36 -31.43 11.60
CA ALA A 487 25.70 -32.59 12.41
C ALA A 487 27.09 -32.45 13.09
N THR A 488 28.07 -31.83 12.39
CA THR A 488 29.42 -31.59 12.92
C THR A 488 29.45 -30.48 14.01
N GLN A 489 28.42 -29.64 14.11
CA GLN A 489 28.37 -28.52 15.07
C GLN A 489 27.54 -28.81 16.34
N CYS A 490 26.94 -29.99 16.48
CA CYS A 490 26.42 -30.51 17.74
C CYS A 490 27.42 -31.53 18.32
N PRO A 491 28.35 -31.15 19.21
CA PRO A 491 29.04 -32.12 20.03
C PRO A 491 28.04 -32.72 20.98
N ALA A 492 28.07 -34.07 21.11
CA ALA A 492 27.28 -34.86 22.03
C ALA A 492 27.44 -34.40 23.48
#